data_3844aa9781fb0b5bebe4cbf2dca07e00
#
_entry.id   3844aa9781fb0b5bebe4cbf2dca07e00
#
_cell.length_a   1.000
_cell.length_b   1.000
_cell.length_c   1.000
_cell.angle_alpha   90.00
_cell.angle_beta   90.00
_cell.angle_gamma   90.00
#
_symmetry.space_group_name_H-M   'P 1'
#
loop_
_entity.id
_entity.type
_entity.pdbx_description
1 polymer ?
#
loop_
_entity_poly.entity_id
_entity_poly.type
_entity_poly.pdbx_seq_one_letter_code
_entity_poly.pdbx_strand_id
1 'polypeptide(L)'
;MSEQKKYSAWLEGQATPPDALTSALDALYGADPSPAAARRAQQAVHASLAGLLTPVYYDRLDHTPLGPIWLAIGGHGLVAIEYDGSEANFRNYLFKLGAGQPQRSDARLATIKRSLSAYLAGDSERLGLEVDLSHLTEFQRRVLQETRKVPRGQVVSYAQIAKRIGQPKAVRAVGQALRRNPVPIVVPCHRVIASDGSLGGYSGRLRSRRKLQLLRLEGVALV
;
A
#
# COMPACT_ATOMS: atom_id res chain seq x y z
N MET A 1 18.71 -29.83 -13.49
CA MET A 1 17.64 -28.81 -13.61
C MET A 1 17.65 -28.00 -12.33
N SER A 2 17.81 -26.66 -12.38
CA SER A 2 17.88 -25.85 -11.17
C SER A 2 16.55 -25.91 -10.41
N GLU A 3 16.55 -25.80 -9.07
CA GLU A 3 15.32 -25.78 -8.28
C GLU A 3 14.32 -24.73 -8.78
N GLN A 4 14.82 -23.57 -9.20
CA GLN A 4 14.02 -22.50 -9.78
C GLN A 4 13.18 -22.95 -11.00
N LYS A 5 13.74 -23.81 -11.86
CA LYS A 5 12.99 -24.39 -13.02
C LYS A 5 11.91 -25.38 -12.59
N LYS A 6 12.13 -26.10 -11.48
CA LYS A 6 11.10 -27.02 -10.92
C LYS A 6 9.91 -26.25 -10.36
N TYR A 7 10.16 -25.13 -9.65
CA TYR A 7 9.09 -24.27 -9.14
C TYR A 7 8.29 -23.58 -10.24
N SER A 8 8.94 -23.10 -11.32
CA SER A 8 8.25 -22.50 -12.46
C SER A 8 7.33 -23.48 -13.17
N ALA A 9 7.82 -24.71 -13.46
CA ALA A 9 7.02 -25.73 -14.11
C ALA A 9 5.80 -26.18 -13.28
N TRP A 10 5.93 -26.20 -11.95
CA TRP A 10 4.82 -26.49 -11.06
C TRP A 10 3.78 -25.37 -11.03
N LEU A 11 4.21 -24.10 -10.99
CA LEU A 11 3.33 -22.93 -11.03
C LEU A 11 2.52 -22.85 -12.33
N GLU A 12 3.09 -23.32 -13.42
CA GLU A 12 2.44 -23.40 -14.75
C GLU A 12 1.51 -24.65 -14.88
N GLY A 13 1.39 -25.46 -13.82
CA GLY A 13 0.59 -26.69 -13.85
C GLY A 13 1.18 -27.86 -14.66
N GLN A 14 2.47 -27.76 -15.02
CA GLN A 14 3.17 -28.73 -15.87
C GLN A 14 3.94 -29.81 -15.08
N ALA A 15 4.00 -29.69 -13.75
CA ALA A 15 4.73 -30.60 -12.88
C ALA A 15 4.06 -30.76 -11.50
N THR A 16 4.42 -31.82 -10.77
CA THR A 16 4.06 -31.99 -9.34
C THR A 16 4.86 -31.01 -8.47
N PRO A 17 4.32 -30.61 -7.28
CA PRO A 17 5.04 -29.73 -6.38
C PRO A 17 6.38 -30.32 -5.95
N PRO A 18 7.42 -29.52 -5.75
CA PRO A 18 8.69 -30.01 -5.23
C PRO A 18 8.54 -30.66 -3.85
N ASP A 19 9.26 -31.74 -3.60
CA ASP A 19 9.18 -32.52 -2.34
C ASP A 19 9.38 -31.67 -1.08
N ALA A 20 10.28 -30.69 -1.15
CA ALA A 20 10.52 -29.74 -0.05
C ALA A 20 9.26 -28.91 0.30
N LEU A 21 8.46 -28.52 -0.68
CA LEU A 21 7.22 -27.77 -0.46
C LEU A 21 6.13 -28.69 0.10
N THR A 22 6.00 -29.90 -0.43
CA THR A 22 5.06 -30.89 0.07
C THR A 22 5.38 -31.25 1.52
N SER A 23 6.65 -31.51 1.85
CA SER A 23 7.07 -31.78 3.23
C SER A 23 6.84 -30.61 4.19
N ALA A 24 7.02 -29.37 3.73
CA ALA A 24 6.74 -28.19 4.55
C ALA A 24 5.24 -27.99 4.80
N LEU A 25 4.39 -28.28 3.80
CA LEU A 25 2.94 -28.22 3.94
C LEU A 25 2.44 -29.33 4.88
N ASP A 26 2.96 -30.55 4.77
CA ASP A 26 2.64 -31.66 5.66
C ASP A 26 3.03 -31.38 7.11
N ALA A 27 4.20 -30.75 7.33
CA ALA A 27 4.66 -30.34 8.66
C ALA A 27 3.78 -29.22 9.28
N LEU A 28 3.23 -28.32 8.47
CA LEU A 28 2.39 -27.21 8.92
C LEU A 28 0.93 -27.60 9.17
N TYR A 29 0.39 -28.56 8.40
CA TYR A 29 -1.05 -28.86 8.39
C TYR A 29 -1.39 -30.28 8.87
N GLY A 30 -0.38 -31.10 9.19
CA GLY A 30 -0.58 -32.54 9.53
C GLY A 30 -0.96 -33.37 8.30
N ALA A 31 -1.00 -34.68 8.48
CA ALA A 31 -1.08 -35.65 7.39
C ALA A 31 -2.41 -35.67 6.59
N ASP A 32 -3.43 -34.88 6.98
CA ASP A 32 -4.71 -34.86 6.27
C ASP A 32 -5.48 -33.55 6.40
N PRO A 33 -5.06 -32.46 5.71
CA PRO A 33 -5.83 -31.23 5.71
C PRO A 33 -7.14 -31.43 4.95
N SER A 34 -8.26 -30.95 5.49
CA SER A 34 -9.52 -30.97 4.73
C SER A 34 -9.31 -30.35 3.33
N PRO A 35 -10.01 -30.82 2.28
CA PRO A 35 -9.85 -30.30 0.92
C PRO A 35 -10.04 -28.77 0.81
N ALA A 36 -10.82 -28.18 1.73
CA ALA A 36 -11.00 -26.73 1.83
C ALA A 36 -9.80 -26.02 2.47
N ALA A 37 -9.15 -26.63 3.46
CA ALA A 37 -7.94 -26.10 4.08
C ALA A 37 -6.75 -26.17 3.12
N ALA A 38 -6.59 -27.29 2.42
CA ALA A 38 -5.57 -27.48 1.39
C ALA A 38 -5.71 -26.45 0.26
N ARG A 39 -6.91 -26.21 -0.26
CA ARG A 39 -7.16 -25.16 -1.27
C ARG A 39 -6.83 -23.76 -0.77
N ARG A 40 -7.18 -23.41 0.48
CA ARG A 40 -6.84 -22.11 1.07
C ARG A 40 -5.33 -21.93 1.23
N ALA A 41 -4.63 -22.97 1.70
CA ALA A 41 -3.18 -22.95 1.82
C ALA A 41 -2.51 -22.81 0.44
N GLN A 42 -2.96 -23.56 -0.55
CA GLN A 42 -2.46 -23.47 -1.92
C GLN A 42 -2.70 -22.07 -2.52
N GLN A 43 -3.88 -21.48 -2.33
CA GLN A 43 -4.17 -20.11 -2.76
C GLN A 43 -3.29 -19.09 -2.04
N ALA A 44 -3.05 -19.26 -0.74
CA ALA A 44 -2.16 -18.38 0.03
C ALA A 44 -0.70 -18.48 -0.44
N VAL A 45 -0.21 -19.70 -0.72
CA VAL A 45 1.12 -19.94 -1.29
C VAL A 45 1.22 -19.35 -2.69
N HIS A 46 0.23 -19.57 -3.56
CA HIS A 46 0.21 -18.95 -4.89
C HIS A 46 0.21 -17.42 -4.85
N ALA A 47 -0.60 -16.83 -3.96
CA ALA A 47 -0.61 -15.38 -3.78
C ALA A 47 0.74 -14.84 -3.27
N SER A 48 1.38 -15.55 -2.34
CA SER A 48 2.70 -15.17 -1.81
C SER A 48 3.79 -15.32 -2.87
N LEU A 49 3.78 -16.41 -3.65
CA LEU A 49 4.75 -16.64 -4.73
C LEU A 49 4.53 -15.67 -5.89
N ALA A 50 3.28 -15.35 -6.26
CA ALA A 50 2.97 -14.35 -7.27
C ALA A 50 3.49 -12.97 -6.86
N GLY A 51 3.37 -12.60 -5.58
CA GLY A 51 3.96 -11.37 -5.03
C GLY A 51 5.49 -11.35 -5.11
N LEU A 52 6.15 -12.50 -4.91
CA LEU A 52 7.60 -12.64 -5.04
C LEU A 52 8.08 -12.60 -6.50
N LEU A 53 7.23 -13.01 -7.44
CA LEU A 53 7.55 -13.05 -8.88
C LEU A 53 7.19 -11.74 -9.61
N THR A 54 6.28 -10.92 -9.05
CA THR A 54 5.93 -9.64 -9.65
C THR A 54 7.03 -8.62 -9.33
N PRO A 55 7.74 -8.10 -10.33
CA PRO A 55 8.80 -7.13 -10.07
C PRO A 55 8.20 -5.84 -9.51
N VAL A 56 8.76 -5.37 -8.40
CA VAL A 56 8.47 -4.06 -7.84
C VAL A 56 9.57 -3.10 -8.25
N TYR A 57 9.19 -2.01 -8.89
CA TYR A 57 10.12 -0.94 -9.26
C TYR A 57 9.98 0.22 -8.32
N TYR A 58 11.09 0.85 -7.93
CA TYR A 58 11.06 2.01 -7.08
C TYR A 58 12.03 3.09 -7.57
N ASP A 59 11.76 4.31 -7.18
CA ASP A 59 12.69 5.44 -7.32
C ASP A 59 12.32 6.57 -6.38
N ARG A 60 13.14 7.62 -6.36
CA ARG A 60 12.95 8.79 -5.52
C ARG A 60 12.57 10.02 -6.35
N LEU A 61 11.62 10.77 -5.86
CA LEU A 61 11.27 12.10 -6.32
C LEU A 61 11.85 13.11 -5.33
N ASP A 62 12.89 13.86 -5.76
CA ASP A 62 13.71 14.68 -4.85
C ASP A 62 13.10 16.07 -4.56
N HIS A 63 12.61 16.74 -5.58
CA HIS A 63 12.18 18.12 -5.48
C HIS A 63 10.67 18.22 -5.28
N THR A 64 10.22 18.08 -4.04
CA THR A 64 8.80 18.28 -3.68
C THR A 64 8.66 19.26 -2.51
N PRO A 65 7.51 19.94 -2.39
CA PRO A 65 7.22 20.77 -1.21
C PRO A 65 7.28 20.00 0.12
N LEU A 66 7.16 18.68 0.08
CA LEU A 66 7.15 17.79 1.25
C LEU A 66 8.54 17.20 1.58
N GLY A 67 9.56 17.56 0.82
CA GLY A 67 10.88 16.93 0.82
C GLY A 67 10.95 15.73 -0.13
N PRO A 68 12.03 14.94 -0.09
CA PRO A 68 12.18 13.75 -0.94
C PRO A 68 11.11 12.70 -0.64
N ILE A 69 10.61 12.07 -1.69
CA ILE A 69 9.56 11.04 -1.61
C ILE A 69 10.03 9.79 -2.35
N TRP A 70 10.05 8.66 -1.66
CA TRP A 70 10.25 7.36 -2.26
C TRP A 70 8.92 6.80 -2.78
N LEU A 71 8.94 6.24 -3.98
CA LEU A 71 7.79 5.70 -4.69
C LEU A 71 8.10 4.27 -5.13
N ALA A 72 7.11 3.38 -5.03
CA ALA A 72 7.24 2.03 -5.59
C ALA A 72 5.96 1.59 -6.29
N ILE A 73 6.12 0.91 -7.42
CA ILE A 73 5.05 0.34 -8.24
C ILE A 73 5.23 -1.17 -8.41
N GLY A 74 4.13 -1.89 -8.37
CA GLY A 74 4.02 -3.28 -8.77
C GLY A 74 3.21 -3.45 -10.05
N GLY A 75 2.81 -4.68 -10.35
CA GLY A 75 2.02 -4.99 -11.55
C GLY A 75 0.62 -4.35 -11.58
N HIS A 76 0.03 -4.05 -10.43
CA HIS A 76 -1.32 -3.51 -10.28
C HIS A 76 -1.36 -2.03 -9.85
N GLY A 77 -0.23 -1.34 -9.88
CA GLY A 77 -0.15 0.08 -9.54
C GLY A 77 0.81 0.39 -8.40
N LEU A 78 0.58 1.54 -7.78
CA LEU A 78 1.42 2.06 -6.71
C LEU A 78 1.24 1.22 -5.43
N VAL A 79 2.35 0.71 -4.90
CA VAL A 79 2.35 -0.15 -3.69
C VAL A 79 2.86 0.57 -2.46
N ALA A 80 3.73 1.59 -2.63
CA ALA A 80 4.29 2.34 -1.51
C ALA A 80 4.66 3.78 -1.86
N ILE A 81 4.45 4.66 -0.90
CA ILE A 81 4.98 6.03 -0.83
C ILE A 81 5.56 6.23 0.56
N GLU A 82 6.82 6.64 0.65
CA GLU A 82 7.45 6.96 1.92
C GLU A 82 8.16 8.31 1.85
N TYR A 83 8.12 9.02 2.97
CA TYR A 83 8.79 10.31 3.14
C TYR A 83 10.11 10.11 3.86
N ASP A 84 11.12 10.82 3.43
CA ASP A 84 12.45 10.79 4.04
C ASP A 84 13.08 9.38 4.05
N GLY A 85 14.09 9.20 4.83
CA GLY A 85 14.74 7.92 5.00
C GLY A 85 15.75 7.58 3.89
N SER A 86 16.54 6.56 4.19
CA SER A 86 17.51 6.01 3.23
C SER A 86 16.85 5.04 2.26
N GLU A 87 17.50 4.85 1.12
CA GLU A 87 17.11 3.83 0.15
C GLU A 87 17.03 2.43 0.77
N ALA A 88 17.99 2.11 1.65
CA ALA A 88 18.02 0.83 2.35
C ALA A 88 16.76 0.63 3.23
N ASN A 89 16.33 1.67 3.96
CA ASN A 89 15.12 1.61 4.78
C ASN A 89 13.87 1.42 3.92
N PHE A 90 13.79 2.11 2.77
CA PHE A 90 12.66 1.97 1.85
C PHE A 90 12.62 0.58 1.23
N ARG A 91 13.75 0.04 0.79
CA ARG A 91 13.83 -1.35 0.29
C ARG A 91 13.40 -2.36 1.36
N ASN A 92 13.87 -2.20 2.60
CA ASN A 92 13.44 -3.06 3.71
C ASN A 92 11.93 -2.96 3.98
N TYR A 93 11.34 -1.76 3.81
CA TYR A 93 9.90 -1.59 3.89
C TYR A 93 9.16 -2.34 2.77
N LEU A 94 9.66 -2.27 1.53
CA LEU A 94 9.10 -3.01 0.40
C LEU A 94 9.14 -4.54 0.61
N PHE A 95 10.24 -5.07 1.16
CA PHE A 95 10.32 -6.49 1.53
C PHE A 95 9.26 -6.89 2.57
N LYS A 96 8.99 -6.03 3.57
CA LYS A 96 7.92 -6.26 4.56
C LYS A 96 6.51 -6.23 3.94
N LEU A 97 6.32 -5.55 2.82
CA LEU A 97 5.07 -5.55 2.06
C LEU A 97 4.95 -6.76 1.12
N GLY A 98 5.93 -7.67 1.11
CA GLY A 98 5.94 -8.85 0.27
C GLY A 98 6.55 -8.65 -1.12
N ALA A 99 7.21 -7.52 -1.37
CA ALA A 99 7.96 -7.32 -2.60
C ALA A 99 9.19 -8.27 -2.64
N GLY A 100 9.35 -9.02 -3.71
CA GLY A 100 10.46 -9.96 -3.86
C GLY A 100 11.82 -9.25 -3.97
N GLN A 101 12.21 -8.85 -5.16
CA GLN A 101 13.46 -8.09 -5.40
C GLN A 101 13.15 -6.71 -5.96
N PRO A 102 12.97 -5.67 -5.12
CA PRO A 102 12.70 -4.32 -5.61
C PRO A 102 13.89 -3.81 -6.44
N GLN A 103 13.59 -3.30 -7.64
CA GLN A 103 14.58 -2.78 -8.58
C GLN A 103 14.41 -1.27 -8.72
N ARG A 104 15.51 -0.53 -8.67
CA ARG A 104 15.46 0.90 -8.93
C ARG A 104 15.30 1.19 -10.41
N SER A 105 14.32 2.04 -10.78
CA SER A 105 14.06 2.39 -12.17
C SER A 105 13.35 3.72 -12.30
N ASP A 106 14.07 4.77 -12.69
CA ASP A 106 13.49 6.07 -12.99
C ASP A 106 12.47 5.98 -14.14
N ALA A 107 12.81 5.27 -15.20
CA ALA A 107 11.98 5.14 -16.39
C ALA A 107 10.59 4.54 -16.08
N ARG A 108 10.53 3.52 -15.22
CA ARG A 108 9.25 2.89 -14.82
C ARG A 108 8.38 3.81 -13.98
N LEU A 109 8.97 4.73 -13.24
CA LEU A 109 8.25 5.67 -12.38
C LEU A 109 8.07 7.07 -12.99
N ALA A 110 8.62 7.34 -14.16
CA ALA A 110 8.64 8.67 -14.77
C ALA A 110 7.25 9.32 -14.88
N THR A 111 6.23 8.58 -15.29
CA THR A 111 4.85 9.08 -15.39
C THR A 111 4.26 9.39 -14.02
N ILE A 112 4.46 8.52 -13.03
CA ILE A 112 3.98 8.71 -11.67
C ILE A 112 4.66 9.93 -11.02
N LYS A 113 5.97 10.06 -11.20
CA LYS A 113 6.74 11.21 -10.70
C LYS A 113 6.23 12.52 -11.28
N ARG A 114 5.97 12.58 -12.60
CA ARG A 114 5.37 13.77 -13.24
C ARG A 114 3.99 14.09 -12.70
N SER A 115 3.09 13.10 -12.60
CA SER A 115 1.74 13.30 -12.07
C SER A 115 1.76 13.78 -10.62
N LEU A 116 2.63 13.20 -9.80
CA LEU A 116 2.75 13.58 -8.39
C LEU A 116 3.35 14.99 -8.25
N SER A 117 4.37 15.33 -9.06
CA SER A 117 4.96 16.67 -9.08
C SER A 117 3.93 17.74 -9.47
N ALA A 118 3.20 17.53 -10.56
CA ALA A 118 2.17 18.46 -11.01
C ALA A 118 1.06 18.64 -9.94
N TYR A 119 0.66 17.54 -9.29
CA TYR A 119 -0.32 17.61 -8.21
C TYR A 119 0.19 18.42 -7.01
N LEU A 120 1.42 18.19 -6.57
CA LEU A 120 2.02 18.89 -5.43
C LEU A 120 2.37 20.36 -5.75
N ALA A 121 2.59 20.69 -7.02
CA ALA A 121 2.74 22.08 -7.48
C ALA A 121 1.39 22.82 -7.57
N GLY A 122 0.26 22.11 -7.56
CA GLY A 122 -1.06 22.70 -7.74
C GLY A 122 -1.53 22.77 -9.19
N ASP A 123 -0.74 22.25 -10.14
CA ASP A 123 -1.03 22.24 -11.58
C ASP A 123 -2.08 21.18 -11.96
N SER A 124 -2.40 20.27 -11.04
CA SER A 124 -3.40 19.23 -11.23
C SER A 124 -4.25 19.05 -9.98
N GLU A 125 -5.56 18.93 -10.17
CA GLU A 125 -6.51 18.68 -9.08
C GLU A 125 -6.68 17.20 -8.74
N ARG A 126 -6.28 16.31 -9.65
CA ARG A 126 -6.49 14.86 -9.53
C ARG A 126 -5.22 14.07 -9.74
N LEU A 127 -5.03 13.09 -8.89
CA LEU A 127 -4.04 12.03 -9.07
C LEU A 127 -4.77 10.79 -9.59
N GLY A 128 -4.79 10.59 -10.90
CA GLY A 128 -5.38 9.41 -11.56
C GLY A 128 -4.49 8.16 -11.47
N LEU A 129 -3.80 7.95 -10.34
CA LEU A 129 -2.86 6.85 -10.17
C LEU A 129 -3.56 5.61 -9.61
N GLU A 130 -3.35 4.47 -10.23
CA GLU A 130 -3.79 3.19 -9.68
C GLU A 130 -2.96 2.82 -8.45
N VAL A 131 -3.61 2.18 -7.48
CA VAL A 131 -2.98 1.74 -6.23
C VAL A 131 -3.22 0.25 -6.01
N ASP A 132 -2.18 -0.45 -5.61
CA ASP A 132 -2.29 -1.84 -5.20
C ASP A 132 -2.36 -1.93 -3.67
N LEU A 133 -3.53 -2.30 -3.18
CA LEU A 133 -3.82 -2.51 -1.76
C LEU A 133 -4.07 -3.99 -1.44
N SER A 134 -3.72 -4.90 -2.35
CA SER A 134 -4.02 -6.35 -2.24
C SER A 134 -3.42 -7.00 -1.00
N HIS A 135 -2.25 -6.51 -0.56
CA HIS A 135 -1.52 -6.98 0.62
C HIS A 135 -2.16 -6.56 1.96
N LEU A 136 -3.19 -5.70 1.93
CA LEU A 136 -3.86 -5.22 3.13
C LEU A 136 -5.06 -6.11 3.50
N THR A 137 -5.45 -6.07 4.78
CA THR A 137 -6.67 -6.73 5.23
C THR A 137 -7.91 -6.11 4.57
N GLU A 138 -9.02 -6.85 4.50
CA GLU A 138 -10.26 -6.35 3.91
C GLU A 138 -10.73 -5.06 4.59
N PHE A 139 -10.67 -5.00 5.92
CA PHE A 139 -11.04 -3.80 6.67
C PHE A 139 -10.17 -2.60 6.26
N GLN A 140 -8.84 -2.76 6.19
CA GLN A 140 -7.93 -1.69 5.77
C GLN A 140 -8.23 -1.23 4.34
N ARG A 141 -8.43 -2.16 3.40
CA ARG A 141 -8.79 -1.83 2.02
C ARG A 141 -10.06 -0.99 1.95
N ARG A 142 -11.13 -1.41 2.65
CA ARG A 142 -12.39 -0.66 2.69
C ARG A 142 -12.21 0.77 3.22
N VAL A 143 -11.45 0.93 4.31
CA VAL A 143 -11.14 2.25 4.87
C VAL A 143 -10.37 3.11 3.86
N LEU A 144 -9.32 2.59 3.24
CA LEU A 144 -8.49 3.34 2.31
C LEU A 144 -9.22 3.67 1.00
N GLN A 145 -10.02 2.74 0.48
CA GLN A 145 -10.87 2.96 -0.70
C GLN A 145 -11.92 4.06 -0.44
N GLU A 146 -12.54 4.07 0.74
CA GLU A 146 -13.50 5.11 1.10
C GLU A 146 -12.81 6.47 1.32
N THR A 147 -11.61 6.46 1.89
CA THR A 147 -10.78 7.66 2.06
C THR A 147 -10.38 8.25 0.71
N ARG A 148 -10.08 7.41 -0.29
CA ARG A 148 -9.71 7.84 -1.65
C ARG A 148 -10.80 8.66 -2.34
N LYS A 149 -12.08 8.49 -1.94
CA LYS A 149 -13.22 9.24 -2.49
C LYS A 149 -13.34 10.66 -1.95
N VAL A 150 -12.59 11.03 -0.90
CA VAL A 150 -12.63 12.38 -0.35
C VAL A 150 -11.98 13.35 -1.33
N PRO A 151 -12.71 14.38 -1.83
CA PRO A 151 -12.17 15.29 -2.84
C PRO A 151 -11.03 16.18 -2.30
N ARG A 152 -10.24 16.74 -3.21
CA ARG A 152 -9.28 17.82 -2.89
C ARG A 152 -10.01 19.01 -2.27
N GLY A 153 -9.39 19.65 -1.30
CA GLY A 153 -9.95 20.82 -0.62
C GLY A 153 -11.05 20.49 0.41
N GLN A 154 -11.40 19.22 0.58
CA GLN A 154 -12.40 18.80 1.57
C GLN A 154 -11.77 17.92 2.65
N VAL A 155 -12.35 17.98 3.84
CA VAL A 155 -11.99 17.11 4.95
C VAL A 155 -13.21 16.36 5.47
N VAL A 156 -12.96 15.18 6.02
CA VAL A 156 -13.97 14.34 6.68
C VAL A 156 -13.44 13.88 8.04
N SER A 157 -14.35 13.52 8.95
CA SER A 157 -13.90 12.96 10.22
C SER A 157 -13.67 11.44 10.14
N TYR A 158 -12.85 10.91 11.08
CA TYR A 158 -12.70 9.46 11.26
C TYR A 158 -14.07 8.77 11.47
N ALA A 159 -15.00 9.44 12.19
CA ALA A 159 -16.34 8.93 12.42
C ALA A 159 -17.17 8.86 11.11
N GLN A 160 -17.01 9.83 10.21
CA GLN A 160 -17.67 9.80 8.91
C GLN A 160 -17.14 8.66 8.03
N ILE A 161 -15.83 8.41 8.00
CA ILE A 161 -15.28 7.23 7.30
C ILE A 161 -15.83 5.94 7.92
N ALA A 162 -15.85 5.81 9.25
CA ALA A 162 -16.41 4.65 9.94
C ALA A 162 -17.89 4.41 9.56
N LYS A 163 -18.69 5.47 9.50
CA LYS A 163 -20.10 5.41 9.07
C LYS A 163 -20.21 4.95 7.60
N ARG A 164 -19.41 5.52 6.70
CA ARG A 164 -19.44 5.21 5.25
C ARG A 164 -19.07 3.75 4.96
N ILE A 165 -18.16 3.14 5.74
CA ILE A 165 -17.84 1.70 5.62
C ILE A 165 -18.83 0.78 6.34
N GLY A 166 -19.95 1.32 6.89
CA GLY A 166 -20.96 0.54 7.61
C GLY A 166 -20.56 0.10 9.01
N GLN A 167 -19.51 0.68 9.60
CA GLN A 167 -18.99 0.31 10.93
C GLN A 167 -18.83 1.55 11.84
N PRO A 168 -19.93 2.24 12.22
CA PRO A 168 -19.86 3.53 12.92
C PRO A 168 -19.13 3.48 14.26
N LYS A 169 -19.07 2.32 14.92
CA LYS A 169 -18.35 2.11 16.17
C LYS A 169 -16.83 1.90 15.99
N ALA A 170 -16.34 1.71 14.77
CA ALA A 170 -14.95 1.35 14.47
C ALA A 170 -14.00 2.56 14.31
N VAL A 171 -14.30 3.73 14.88
CA VAL A 171 -13.56 4.99 14.70
C VAL A 171 -12.07 4.84 14.99
N ARG A 172 -11.70 4.18 16.11
CA ARG A 172 -10.29 3.92 16.46
C ARG A 172 -9.61 2.99 15.46
N ALA A 173 -10.32 1.96 15.00
CA ALA A 173 -9.78 1.03 14.00
C ALA A 173 -9.56 1.72 12.65
N VAL A 174 -10.45 2.64 12.24
CA VAL A 174 -10.26 3.52 11.07
C VAL A 174 -8.98 4.33 11.22
N GLY A 175 -8.75 4.95 12.38
CA GLY A 175 -7.51 5.69 12.66
C GLY A 175 -6.26 4.81 12.52
N GLN A 176 -6.29 3.55 12.99
CA GLN A 176 -5.18 2.62 12.85
C GLN A 176 -4.98 2.17 11.39
N ALA A 177 -6.04 1.96 10.62
CA ALA A 177 -5.96 1.65 9.20
C ALA A 177 -5.31 2.80 8.41
N LEU A 178 -5.73 4.03 8.65
CA LEU A 178 -5.16 5.23 8.03
C LEU A 178 -3.70 5.48 8.44
N ARG A 179 -3.33 5.15 9.67
CA ARG A 179 -1.93 5.21 10.13
C ARG A 179 -1.01 4.29 9.33
N ARG A 180 -1.55 3.17 8.86
CA ARG A 180 -0.82 2.15 8.07
C ARG A 180 -1.02 2.30 6.57
N ASN A 181 -1.51 3.46 6.11
CA ASN A 181 -1.66 3.73 4.68
C ASN A 181 -0.31 3.64 3.96
N PRO A 182 -0.11 2.69 3.04
CA PRO A 182 1.16 2.52 2.34
C PRO A 182 1.38 3.55 1.24
N VAL A 183 0.33 4.22 0.76
CA VAL A 183 0.36 5.13 -0.39
C VAL A 183 -0.24 6.51 -0.05
N PRO A 184 0.32 7.23 0.95
CA PRO A 184 -0.16 8.56 1.32
C PRO A 184 -0.10 9.51 0.11
N ILE A 185 -0.86 10.60 0.14
CA ILE A 185 -1.15 11.54 -0.94
C ILE A 185 -2.17 10.95 -1.91
N VAL A 186 -1.89 9.81 -2.56
CA VAL A 186 -2.80 9.15 -3.51
C VAL A 186 -4.03 8.60 -2.80
N VAL A 187 -3.84 7.95 -1.65
CA VAL A 187 -4.92 7.75 -0.67
C VAL A 187 -4.82 8.86 0.37
N PRO A 188 -5.71 9.87 0.31
CA PRO A 188 -5.52 11.14 1.00
C PRO A 188 -5.89 11.07 2.48
N CYS A 189 -5.17 10.25 3.26
CA CYS A 189 -5.41 10.13 4.71
C CYS A 189 -5.17 11.46 5.47
N HIS A 190 -4.50 12.45 4.85
CA HIS A 190 -4.40 13.80 5.38
C HIS A 190 -5.74 14.56 5.41
N ARG A 191 -6.71 14.18 4.56
CA ARG A 191 -8.07 14.77 4.55
C ARG A 191 -8.98 14.20 5.64
N VAL A 192 -8.50 13.23 6.44
CA VAL A 192 -9.28 12.68 7.55
C VAL A 192 -8.80 13.28 8.86
N ILE A 193 -9.70 13.99 9.56
CA ILE A 193 -9.42 14.73 10.79
C ILE A 193 -10.29 14.21 11.95
N ALA A 194 -10.05 14.65 13.16
CA ALA A 194 -10.93 14.34 14.28
C ALA A 194 -12.25 15.13 14.22
N SER A 195 -13.28 14.67 14.90
CA SER A 195 -14.60 15.31 14.87
C SER A 195 -14.63 16.67 15.57
N ASP A 196 -13.66 16.95 16.44
CA ASP A 196 -13.44 18.24 17.08
C ASP A 196 -12.64 19.24 16.22
N GLY A 197 -12.33 18.89 14.96
CA GLY A 197 -11.53 19.71 14.06
C GLY A 197 -10.02 19.53 14.23
N SER A 198 -9.54 18.82 15.24
CA SER A 198 -8.12 18.58 15.43
C SER A 198 -7.54 17.68 14.33
N LEU A 199 -6.29 17.93 13.93
CA LEU A 199 -5.66 17.25 12.78
C LEU A 199 -5.52 15.73 12.95
N GLY A 200 -5.40 15.25 14.19
CA GLY A 200 -5.07 13.85 14.44
C GLY A 200 -3.67 13.47 13.94
N GLY A 201 -3.46 12.17 13.68
CA GLY A 201 -2.18 11.64 13.19
C GLY A 201 -2.05 11.61 11.67
N TYR A 202 -0.79 11.51 11.18
CA TYR A 202 -0.44 11.28 9.77
C TYR A 202 0.89 10.54 9.65
N SER A 203 0.98 9.55 8.78
CA SER A 203 2.18 8.70 8.59
C SER A 203 2.80 8.24 9.92
N GLY A 204 1.97 7.77 10.83
CA GLY A 204 2.41 7.29 12.14
C GLY A 204 2.81 8.36 13.16
N ARG A 205 2.80 9.65 12.83
CA ARG A 205 3.18 10.78 13.70
C ARG A 205 1.96 11.61 14.10
N LEU A 206 1.88 12.01 15.37
CA LEU A 206 0.90 12.99 15.83
C LEU A 206 1.34 14.41 15.42
N ARG A 207 0.38 15.30 15.15
CA ARG A 207 0.62 16.72 14.77
C ARG A 207 1.63 16.87 13.63
N SER A 208 1.52 16.03 12.59
CA SER A 208 2.44 16.01 11.46
C SER A 208 2.38 17.33 10.66
N ARG A 209 3.51 18.04 10.56
CA ARG A 209 3.66 19.23 9.71
C ARG A 209 3.27 18.94 8.25
N ARG A 210 3.55 17.74 7.75
CA ARG A 210 3.19 17.32 6.38
C ARG A 210 1.69 17.27 6.15
N LYS A 211 0.92 16.81 7.14
CA LYS A 211 -0.54 16.83 7.04
C LYS A 211 -1.06 18.25 6.86
N LEU A 212 -0.59 19.16 7.69
CA LEU A 212 -0.93 20.59 7.61
C LEU A 212 -0.51 21.17 6.25
N GLN A 213 0.68 20.86 5.79
CA GLN A 213 1.22 21.33 4.53
C GLN A 213 0.39 20.83 3.32
N LEU A 214 0.03 19.55 3.30
CA LEU A 214 -0.85 18.97 2.27
C LEU A 214 -2.22 19.66 2.26
N LEU A 215 -2.84 19.83 3.43
CA LEU A 215 -4.13 20.50 3.53
C LEU A 215 -4.06 21.95 3.01
N ARG A 216 -2.97 22.69 3.32
CA ARG A 216 -2.74 24.04 2.79
C ARG A 216 -2.54 24.05 1.27
N LEU A 217 -1.75 23.12 0.72
CA LEU A 217 -1.58 22.94 -0.72
C LEU A 217 -2.90 22.65 -1.44
N GLU A 218 -3.85 22.05 -0.74
CA GLU A 218 -5.18 21.75 -1.24
C GLU A 218 -6.22 22.86 -1.01
N GLY A 219 -5.79 23.99 -0.41
CA GLY A 219 -6.68 25.15 -0.16
C GLY A 219 -7.60 24.98 1.04
N VAL A 220 -7.35 23.99 1.93
CA VAL A 220 -8.16 23.81 3.14
C VAL A 220 -7.78 24.90 4.15
N ALA A 221 -8.73 25.79 4.46
CA ALA A 221 -8.61 26.71 5.57
C ALA A 221 -8.76 25.94 6.89
N LEU A 222 -7.69 25.89 7.67
CA LEU A 222 -7.73 25.33 9.02
C LEU A 222 -7.88 26.51 9.98
N VAL A 223 -8.97 26.51 10.70
CA VAL A 223 -9.26 27.48 11.76
C VAL A 223 -8.51 27.11 13.02
#